data_6bf17890f731612c80ab70974b7b27b4
#
_entry.id   6bf17890f731612c80ab70974b7b27b4
#
_cell.length_a   1.000
_cell.length_b   1.000
_cell.length_c   1.000
_cell.angle_alpha   90.00
_cell.angle_beta   90.00
_cell.angle_gamma   90.00
#
_symmetry.space_group_name_H-M   'P 1'
#
loop_
_entity.id
_entity.type
_entity.pdbx_description
1 polymer ?
#
loop_
_entity_poly.entity_id
_entity_poly.type
_entity_poly.pdbx_seq_one_letter_code
_entity_poly.pdbx_strand_id
1 'polypeptide(L)' 'MDGKTKNRVEYIIAVISDFAKTHSLSTMQAYRYLERFKGLDFIDKFYEVNHTFSFEDVIEDLTSYCHRKGGALV' A
#
# COMPACT_ATOMS: atom_id res chain seq x y z
N MET A 1 2.83 20.57 9.94
CA MET A 1 2.77 19.68 8.76
C MET A 1 1.89 20.36 7.72
N ASP A 2 2.38 20.49 6.51
CA ASP A 2 1.56 21.09 5.46
C ASP A 2 0.49 20.10 4.97
N GLY A 3 -0.53 20.62 4.26
CA GLY A 3 -1.64 19.79 3.82
C GLY A 3 -1.25 18.68 2.86
N LYS A 4 -0.20 18.89 2.08
CA LYS A 4 0.28 17.89 1.10
C LYS A 4 0.89 16.68 1.80
N THR A 5 1.70 16.91 2.83
CA THR A 5 2.31 15.83 3.60
C THR A 5 1.23 15.05 4.37
N LYS A 6 0.29 15.76 4.96
CA LYS A 6 -0.82 15.14 5.68
C LYS A 6 -1.65 14.23 4.76
N ASN A 7 -1.96 14.72 3.57
CA ASN A 7 -2.75 13.94 2.61
C ASN A 7 -2.03 12.67 2.19
N ARG A 8 -0.72 12.75 1.99
CA ARG A 8 0.08 11.58 1.63
C ARG A 8 0.06 10.54 2.74
N VAL A 9 0.25 10.97 3.98
CA VAL A 9 0.24 10.05 5.14
C VAL A 9 -1.12 9.38 5.27
N GLU A 10 -2.19 10.15 5.18
CA GLU A 10 -3.55 9.60 5.27
C GLU A 10 -3.82 8.59 4.14
N TYR A 11 -3.33 8.88 2.95
CA TYR A 11 -3.48 7.97 1.81
C TYR A 11 -2.74 6.66 2.06
N ILE A 12 -1.50 6.72 2.54
CA ILE A 12 -0.72 5.52 2.82
C ILE A 12 -1.42 4.65 3.87
N ILE A 13 -1.92 5.27 4.93
CA ILE A 13 -2.64 4.55 5.98
C ILE A 13 -3.89 3.87 5.41
N ALA A 14 -4.64 4.57 4.57
CA ALA A 14 -5.84 4.01 3.95
C ALA A 14 -5.50 2.83 3.05
N VAL A 15 -4.41 2.92 2.28
CA VAL A 15 -3.97 1.83 1.42
C VAL A 15 -3.58 0.62 2.24
N ILE A 16 -2.84 0.82 3.33
CA ILE A 16 -2.44 -0.29 4.21
C ILE A 16 -3.69 -0.97 4.78
N SER A 17 -4.68 -0.20 5.22
CA SER A 17 -5.91 -0.75 5.78
C SER A 17 -6.70 -1.56 4.75
N ASP A 18 -6.82 -1.04 3.53
CA ASP A 18 -7.51 -1.75 2.47
C ASP A 18 -6.76 -3.01 2.03
N PHE A 19 -5.43 -2.93 1.97
CA PHE A 19 -4.59 -4.09 1.67
C PHE A 19 -4.81 -5.19 2.71
N ALA A 20 -4.84 -4.80 3.99
CA ALA A 20 -5.07 -5.75 5.07
C ALA A 20 -6.43 -6.44 4.92
N LYS A 21 -7.48 -5.68 4.63
CA LYS A 21 -8.82 -6.25 4.44
C LYS A 21 -8.87 -7.20 3.25
N THR A 22 -8.25 -6.79 2.15
CA THR A 22 -8.25 -7.58 0.92
C THR A 22 -7.61 -8.95 1.13
N HIS A 23 -6.55 -9.00 1.94
CA HIS A 23 -5.79 -10.23 2.16
C HIS A 23 -6.06 -10.88 3.52
N SER A 24 -7.10 -10.44 4.22
CA SER A 24 -7.48 -10.98 5.52
C SER A 24 -6.35 -10.93 6.55
N LEU A 25 -5.63 -9.82 6.55
CA LEU A 25 -4.52 -9.58 7.48
C LEU A 25 -4.94 -8.52 8.51
N SER A 26 -4.27 -8.52 9.65
CA SER A 26 -4.36 -7.38 10.55
C SER A 26 -3.58 -6.21 9.94
N THR A 27 -3.87 -5.00 10.41
CA THR A 27 -3.16 -3.81 9.93
C THR A 27 -1.65 -3.95 10.17
N MET A 28 -1.26 -4.47 11.32
CA MET A 28 0.16 -4.68 11.64
C MET A 28 0.82 -5.69 10.72
N GLN A 29 0.12 -6.79 10.42
CA GLN A 29 0.63 -7.80 9.48
C GLN A 29 0.80 -7.21 8.09
N ALA A 30 -0.17 -6.43 7.64
CA ALA A 30 -0.10 -5.78 6.34
C ALA A 30 1.08 -4.81 6.28
N TYR A 31 1.25 -4.00 7.32
CA TYR A 31 2.35 -3.04 7.40
C TYR A 31 3.71 -3.76 7.30
N ARG A 32 3.90 -4.81 8.08
CA ARG A 32 5.15 -5.57 8.08
C ARG A 32 5.44 -6.21 6.73
N TYR A 33 4.41 -6.77 6.11
CA TYR A 33 4.54 -7.36 4.78
C TYR A 33 4.95 -6.31 3.75
N LEU A 34 4.27 -5.18 3.73
CA LEU A 34 4.55 -4.12 2.78
C LEU A 34 5.94 -3.54 2.99
N GLU A 35 6.35 -3.35 4.25
CA GLU A 35 7.69 -2.88 4.55
C GLU A 35 8.76 -3.85 4.03
N ARG A 36 8.56 -5.14 4.29
CA ARG A 36 9.53 -6.17 3.91
C ARG A 36 9.72 -6.27 2.40
N PHE A 37 8.65 -6.16 1.64
CA PHE A 37 8.68 -6.35 0.19
C PHE A 37 8.62 -5.04 -0.59
N LYS A 38 8.99 -3.94 0.07
CA LYS A 38 9.10 -2.62 -0.56
C LYS A 38 7.77 -2.04 -1.04
N GLY A 39 6.66 -2.54 -0.53
CA GLY A 39 5.34 -2.03 -0.88
C GLY A 39 5.12 -0.61 -0.39
N LEU A 40 5.65 -0.26 0.78
CA LEU A 40 5.53 1.10 1.30
C LEU A 40 6.27 2.09 0.39
N ASP A 41 7.44 1.71 -0.09
CA ASP A 41 8.20 2.53 -1.04
C ASP A 41 7.42 2.71 -2.33
N PHE A 42 6.76 1.65 -2.80
CA PHE A 42 5.91 1.72 -3.99
C PHE A 42 4.78 2.73 -3.81
N ILE A 43 4.08 2.67 -2.69
CA ILE A 43 2.96 3.58 -2.42
C ILE A 43 3.46 5.02 -2.39
N ASP A 44 4.55 5.27 -1.69
CA ASP A 44 5.10 6.62 -1.56
C ASP A 44 5.63 7.15 -2.89
N LYS A 45 6.38 6.33 -3.60
CA LYS A 45 7.03 6.73 -4.86
C LYS A 45 6.00 7.07 -5.94
N PHE A 46 4.91 6.32 -6.00
CA PHE A 46 3.89 6.50 -7.04
C PHE A 46 2.63 7.19 -6.54
N TYR A 47 2.72 7.91 -5.43
CA TYR A 47 1.57 8.60 -4.84
C TYR A 47 0.89 9.53 -5.85
N GLU A 48 1.68 10.33 -6.57
CA GLU A 48 1.13 11.32 -7.50
C GLU A 48 0.30 10.69 -8.61
N VAL A 49 0.62 9.47 -8.98
CA VAL A 49 -0.10 8.73 -10.01
C VAL A 49 -1.24 7.91 -9.38
N ASN A 50 -0.91 7.12 -8.36
CA ASN A 50 -1.84 6.14 -7.82
C ASN A 50 -3.02 6.76 -7.06
N HIS A 51 -2.86 7.96 -6.50
CA HIS A 51 -3.95 8.55 -5.74
C HIS A 51 -5.14 8.95 -6.62
N THR A 52 -4.95 8.97 -7.94
CA THR A 52 -6.03 9.24 -8.89
C THR A 52 -6.82 7.99 -9.29
N PHE A 53 -6.32 6.81 -8.90
CA PHE A 53 -6.99 5.54 -9.18
C PHE A 53 -7.83 5.08 -8.01
N SER A 54 -8.72 4.12 -8.25
CA SER A 54 -9.48 3.52 -7.17
C SER A 54 -8.56 2.71 -6.25
N PHE A 55 -8.97 2.53 -5.00
CA PHE A 55 -8.19 1.71 -4.07
C PHE A 55 -8.06 0.27 -4.57
N GLU A 56 -9.10 -0.25 -5.23
CA GLU A 56 -9.04 -1.60 -5.80
C GLU A 56 -7.89 -1.75 -6.78
N ASP A 57 -7.74 -0.79 -7.68
CA ASP A 57 -6.66 -0.81 -8.66
C ASP A 57 -5.29 -0.69 -8.00
N VAL A 58 -5.18 0.19 -7.02
CA VAL A 58 -3.92 0.38 -6.28
C VAL A 58 -3.53 -0.88 -5.53
N ILE A 59 -4.49 -1.52 -4.87
CA ILE A 59 -4.25 -2.75 -4.10
C ILE A 59 -3.82 -3.88 -5.04
N GLU A 60 -4.44 -3.99 -6.20
CA GLU A 60 -4.07 -5.00 -7.19
C GLU A 60 -2.63 -4.80 -7.67
N ASP A 61 -2.28 -3.57 -8.03
CA ASP A 61 -0.92 -3.25 -8.48
C ASP A 61 0.10 -3.47 -7.36
N LEU A 62 -0.25 -3.07 -6.15
CA LEU A 62 0.62 -3.24 -4.98
C LEU A 62 0.86 -4.72 -4.69
N THR A 63 -0.18 -5.53 -4.77
CA THR A 63 -0.08 -6.97 -4.56
C THR A 63 0.87 -7.59 -5.58
N SER A 64 0.70 -7.22 -6.85
CA SER A 64 1.56 -7.72 -7.93
C SER A 64 3.01 -7.28 -7.73
N TYR A 65 3.21 -6.04 -7.33
CA TYR A 65 4.56 -5.51 -7.08
C TYR A 65 5.26 -6.30 -5.97
N CYS A 66 4.59 -6.49 -4.84
CA CYS A 66 5.16 -7.22 -3.71
C CYS A 66 5.42 -8.68 -4.06
N HIS A 67 4.53 -9.28 -4.84
CA HIS A 67 4.70 -10.67 -5.28
C HIS A 67 5.96 -10.83 -6.14
N ARG A 68 6.20 -9.87 -7.03
CA ARG A 68 7.42 -9.89 -7.86
C ARG A 68 8.69 -9.71 -7.04
N LYS A 69 8.59 -9.12 -5.86
CA LYS A 69 9.73 -8.93 -4.95
C LYS A 69 9.94 -10.15 -4.04
N GLY A 70 9.21 -11.23 -4.28
CA GLY A 70 9.35 -12.46 -3.52
C GLY A 70 8.33 -12.63 -2.40
N GLY A 71 7.37 -11.72 -2.28
CA GLY A 71 6.33 -11.80 -1.27
C GLY A 71 5.13 -12.58 -1.77
N ALA A 72 4.95 -13.79 -1.26
CA ALA A 72 3.79 -14.59 -1.58
C ALA A 72 2.79 -14.49 -0.44
N LEU A 73 1.56 -14.10 -0.77
CA LEU A 73 0.45 -14.14 0.18
C LEU A 73 -0.31 -15.44 -0.06
N VAL A 74 -0.34 -16.25 0.97
CA VAL A 74 -0.97 -17.57 0.89
C VAL A 74 -2.37 -17.51 1.48
#